data_abe2776de93863d02b5c0b2a73564f0e
#
_entry.id   abe2776de93863d02b5c0b2a73564f0e
#
_cell.length_a   1.000
_cell.length_b   1.000
_cell.length_c   1.000
_cell.angle_alpha   90.00
_cell.angle_beta   90.00
_cell.angle_gamma   90.00
#
_symmetry.space_group_name_H-M   'P 1'
#
loop_
_entity.id
_entity.type
_entity.pdbx_description
1 polymer ?
#
loop_
_entity_poly.entity_id
_entity_poly.type
_entity_poly.pdbx_seq_one_letter_code
_entity_poly.pdbx_strand_id
1 'polypeptide(L)'
;LVYPAEMVGQEVWESPNVMRTINEDGLFVYHFSNLTDLFVSVDNQTFGKVRIESNYKLKLNGDAFKYRYDMTGALMNTLTHDMLRDIFYDKYRNCYYIFYMKRNENPDAGRNLFLKLQYPDCFILILDKDLKHMGEVFLPDNTYSFQFSFITPDGLYISEDHPNNPDFDEDFMRFRL
;
A
#
# COMPACT_ATOMS: atom_id res chain seq x y z
N LEU A 1 -5.87 16.88 10.37
CA LEU A 1 -5.06 15.64 10.39
C LEU A 1 -3.80 15.95 11.18
N VAL A 2 -3.61 15.30 12.31
CA VAL A 2 -2.35 15.41 13.08
C VAL A 2 -1.43 14.32 12.59
N TYR A 3 -0.33 14.70 11.97
CA TYR A 3 0.71 13.72 11.60
C TYR A 3 1.29 13.09 12.87
N PRO A 4 1.65 11.80 12.84
CA PRO A 4 2.37 11.17 13.94
C PRO A 4 3.59 11.99 14.36
N ALA A 5 3.88 12.02 15.64
CA ALA A 5 4.97 12.83 16.19
C ALA A 5 6.33 12.51 15.54
N GLU A 6 6.51 11.26 15.12
CA GLU A 6 7.68 10.78 14.40
C GLU A 6 7.89 11.45 13.03
N MET A 7 6.81 12.05 12.48
CA MET A 7 6.81 12.70 11.17
C MET A 7 6.75 14.21 11.26
N VAL A 8 6.53 14.78 12.45
CA VAL A 8 6.44 16.23 12.65
C VAL A 8 7.84 16.84 12.69
N GLY A 9 8.04 17.88 11.89
CA GLY A 9 9.32 18.61 11.83
C GLY A 9 10.39 17.97 10.93
N GLN A 10 10.04 16.91 10.24
CA GLN A 10 10.90 16.33 9.22
C GLN A 10 10.56 16.96 7.87
N GLU A 11 11.53 17.63 7.25
CA GLU A 11 11.38 18.15 5.89
C GLU A 11 11.47 17.00 4.89
N VAL A 12 10.32 16.51 4.43
CA VAL A 12 10.23 15.39 3.48
C VAL A 12 10.00 15.90 2.08
N TRP A 13 10.69 15.33 1.11
CA TRP A 13 10.42 15.53 -0.30
C TRP A 13 9.10 14.87 -0.73
N GLU A 14 8.78 13.74 -0.15
CA GLU A 14 7.49 13.09 -0.30
C GLU A 14 6.73 13.24 1.01
N SER A 15 5.65 14.01 0.96
CA SER A 15 4.63 13.89 2.01
C SER A 15 4.24 12.41 2.08
N PRO A 16 4.33 11.76 3.23
CA PRO A 16 3.88 10.39 3.34
C PRO A 16 2.43 10.35 2.88
N ASN A 17 2.16 9.54 1.87
CA ASN A 17 0.81 9.35 1.42
C ASN A 17 0.01 8.77 2.59
N VAL A 18 -1.08 9.45 2.91
CA VAL A 18 -2.01 9.00 3.95
C VAL A 18 -3.19 8.36 3.26
N MET A 19 -3.37 7.08 3.48
CA MET A 19 -4.55 6.34 3.05
C MET A 19 -5.53 6.22 4.20
N ARG A 20 -6.80 6.18 3.86
CA ARG A 20 -7.88 6.14 4.85
C ARG A 20 -9.04 5.30 4.35
N THR A 21 -9.59 4.51 5.25
CA THR A 21 -10.90 3.87 5.08
C THR A 21 -11.76 4.10 6.32
N ILE A 22 -13.04 3.81 6.22
CA ILE A 22 -13.99 3.86 7.33
C ILE A 22 -14.81 2.58 7.34
N ASN A 23 -15.02 1.97 8.50
CA ASN A 23 -15.90 0.82 8.63
C ASN A 23 -17.35 1.22 8.92
N GLU A 24 -18.25 0.25 9.00
CA GLU A 24 -19.67 0.47 9.24
C GLU A 24 -19.97 1.05 10.66
N ASP A 25 -19.06 0.83 11.62
CA ASP A 25 -19.16 1.37 12.99
C ASP A 25 -18.66 2.82 13.09
N GLY A 26 -18.23 3.41 11.98
CA GLY A 26 -17.69 4.77 11.93
C GLY A 26 -16.24 4.87 12.38
N LEU A 27 -15.51 3.75 12.52
CA LEU A 27 -14.10 3.74 12.84
C LEU A 27 -13.29 4.12 11.59
N PHE A 28 -12.59 5.23 11.66
CA PHE A 28 -11.60 5.62 10.67
C PHE A 28 -10.30 4.86 10.91
N VAL A 29 -9.76 4.27 9.85
CA VAL A 29 -8.46 3.61 9.85
C VAL A 29 -7.55 4.33 8.88
N TYR A 30 -6.47 4.89 9.40
CA TYR A 30 -5.46 5.61 8.64
C TYR A 30 -4.18 4.81 8.57
N HIS A 31 -3.52 4.89 7.44
CA HIS A 31 -2.17 4.37 7.28
C HIS A 31 -1.27 5.36 6.54
N PHE A 32 -0.02 5.39 6.94
CA PHE A 32 1.03 6.18 6.28
C PHE A 32 1.95 5.24 5.52
N SER A 33 2.30 5.61 4.29
CA SER A 33 3.00 4.72 3.33
C SER A 33 4.30 4.09 3.85
N ASN A 34 4.94 4.71 4.83
CA ASN A 34 6.23 4.31 5.39
C ASN A 34 6.18 3.85 6.86
N LEU A 35 5.00 3.67 7.44
CA LEU A 35 4.84 3.19 8.81
C LEU A 35 4.20 1.80 8.84
N THR A 36 4.55 1.01 9.86
CA THR A 36 3.93 -0.31 10.12
C THR A 36 2.73 -0.21 11.04
N ASP A 37 2.39 0.98 11.50
CA ASP A 37 1.29 1.17 12.42
C ASP A 37 0.09 1.78 11.71
N LEU A 38 -1.10 1.26 12.01
CA LEU A 38 -2.37 1.90 11.69
C LEU A 38 -2.73 2.89 12.80
N PHE A 39 -3.40 3.96 12.40
CA PHE A 39 -3.97 4.93 13.34
C PHE A 39 -5.48 4.87 13.22
N VAL A 40 -6.15 4.67 14.34
CA VAL A 40 -7.59 4.50 14.39
C VAL A 40 -8.25 5.62 15.17
N SER A 41 -9.41 6.07 14.71
CA SER A 41 -10.16 7.15 15.38
C SER A 41 -11.64 7.04 15.07
N VAL A 42 -12.50 7.40 16.02
CA VAL A 42 -13.96 7.54 15.82
C VAL A 42 -14.39 8.99 15.69
N ASP A 43 -13.56 9.94 16.09
CA ASP A 43 -13.87 11.36 16.17
C ASP A 43 -12.92 12.25 15.34
N ASN A 44 -11.89 11.66 14.72
CA ASN A 44 -10.80 12.35 14.02
C ASN A 44 -10.01 13.36 14.91
N GLN A 45 -10.10 13.22 16.20
CA GLN A 45 -9.39 14.06 17.18
C GLN A 45 -8.48 13.22 18.07
N THR A 46 -8.99 12.09 18.51
CA THR A 46 -8.23 11.14 19.35
C THR A 46 -7.85 9.92 18.54
N PHE A 47 -6.56 9.58 18.52
CA PHE A 47 -6.03 8.48 17.74
C PHE A 47 -5.47 7.38 18.62
N GLY A 48 -5.95 6.16 18.40
CA GLY A 48 -5.31 4.94 18.83
C GLY A 48 -4.27 4.47 17.82
N LYS A 49 -3.33 3.64 18.25
CA LYS A 49 -2.28 3.06 17.41
C LYS A 49 -2.37 1.54 17.44
N VAL A 50 -2.39 0.91 16.28
CA VAL A 50 -2.45 -0.55 16.12
C VAL A 50 -1.27 -0.99 15.27
N ARG A 51 -0.42 -1.87 15.81
CA ARG A 51 0.70 -2.45 15.08
C ARG A 51 0.22 -3.48 14.08
N ILE A 52 0.63 -3.34 12.81
CA ILE A 52 0.38 -4.37 11.81
C ILE A 52 1.34 -5.53 12.02
N GLU A 53 0.79 -6.74 12.10
CA GLU A 53 1.54 -7.98 12.06
C GLU A 53 1.52 -8.53 10.63
N SER A 54 2.66 -8.92 10.10
CA SER A 54 2.83 -9.53 8.79
C SER A 54 3.82 -10.68 8.89
N ASN A 55 3.53 -11.79 8.23
CA ASN A 55 4.49 -12.89 8.08
C ASN A 55 5.62 -12.52 7.11
N TYR A 56 5.33 -11.63 6.18
CA TYR A 56 6.35 -11.04 5.31
C TYR A 56 7.16 -10.02 6.10
N LYS A 57 8.48 -10.16 6.06
CA LYS A 57 9.37 -9.22 6.75
C LYS A 57 9.42 -7.90 6.00
N LEU A 58 8.51 -7.01 6.35
CA LEU A 58 8.43 -5.66 5.80
C LEU A 58 9.74 -4.90 6.02
N LYS A 59 10.24 -4.29 4.94
CA LYS A 59 11.37 -3.36 4.96
C LYS A 59 10.85 -1.99 4.55
N LEU A 60 10.29 -1.26 5.49
CA LEU A 60 9.78 0.08 5.25
C LEU A 60 10.91 1.12 5.23
N ASN A 61 10.67 2.19 4.50
CA ASN A 61 11.62 3.27 4.35
C ASN A 61 11.59 4.21 5.55
N GLY A 62 12.52 4.00 6.50
CA GLY A 62 12.75 4.92 7.62
C GLY A 62 13.66 6.12 7.28
N ASP A 63 14.39 6.05 6.15
CA ASP A 63 15.45 6.99 5.79
C ASP A 63 15.11 7.87 4.56
N ALA A 64 13.83 8.03 4.24
CA ALA A 64 13.39 8.83 3.07
C ALA A 64 14.01 10.24 3.04
N PHE A 65 14.38 10.76 4.21
CA PHE A 65 14.95 12.09 4.41
C PHE A 65 16.39 12.25 3.90
N LYS A 66 17.14 11.17 3.78
CA LYS A 66 18.53 11.18 3.33
C LYS A 66 18.72 11.72 1.91
N TYR A 67 17.67 11.62 1.09
CA TYR A 67 17.74 11.87 -0.35
C TYR A 67 17.07 13.18 -0.77
N ARG A 68 16.93 14.14 0.14
CA ARG A 68 16.21 15.41 -0.06
C ARG A 68 16.60 16.16 -1.34
N TYR A 69 17.83 16.04 -1.79
CA TYR A 69 18.36 16.75 -2.97
C TYR A 69 18.87 15.81 -4.07
N ASP A 70 18.65 14.50 -3.91
CA ASP A 70 19.06 13.48 -4.87
C ASP A 70 17.83 12.70 -5.36
N MET A 71 17.29 13.12 -6.50
CA MET A 71 16.11 12.49 -7.10
C MET A 71 16.38 11.02 -7.46
N THR A 72 17.57 10.69 -7.95
CA THR A 72 17.92 9.31 -8.29
C THR A 72 18.00 8.45 -7.05
N GLY A 73 18.67 8.96 -6.01
CA GLY A 73 18.74 8.29 -4.71
C GLY A 73 17.37 8.11 -4.06
N ALA A 74 16.50 9.12 -4.12
CA ALA A 74 15.12 9.02 -3.62
C ALA A 74 14.32 7.95 -4.36
N LEU A 75 14.44 7.91 -5.69
CA LEU A 75 13.77 6.93 -6.53
C LEU A 75 14.26 5.50 -6.24
N MET A 76 15.57 5.31 -6.16
CA MET A 76 16.17 4.02 -5.80
C MET A 76 15.78 3.58 -4.40
N ASN A 77 15.72 4.52 -3.47
CA ASN A 77 15.28 4.26 -2.11
C ASN A 77 13.81 3.77 -2.06
N THR A 78 12.92 4.43 -2.81
CA THR A 78 11.51 4.01 -2.96
C THR A 78 11.41 2.58 -3.50
N LEU A 79 12.19 2.21 -4.50
CA LEU A 79 12.17 0.87 -5.10
C LEU A 79 12.75 -0.22 -4.21
N THR A 80 13.67 0.12 -3.32
CA THR A 80 14.35 -0.84 -2.43
C THR A 80 13.63 -1.08 -1.12
N HIS A 81 12.51 -0.40 -0.89
CA HIS A 81 11.71 -0.53 0.32
C HIS A 81 10.27 -0.90 -0.01
N ASP A 82 9.65 -1.65 0.89
CA ASP A 82 8.22 -1.91 0.82
C ASP A 82 7.46 -0.63 1.17
N MET A 83 6.31 -0.43 0.54
CA MET A 83 5.51 0.76 0.76
C MET A 83 4.02 0.39 0.76
N LEU A 84 3.27 0.91 1.71
CA LEU A 84 1.82 0.84 1.66
C LEU A 84 1.31 1.69 0.50
N ARG A 85 0.32 1.15 -0.19
CA ARG A 85 -0.30 1.82 -1.34
C ARG A 85 -1.75 2.16 -1.14
N ASP A 86 -2.51 1.28 -0.52
CA ASP A 86 -3.93 1.52 -0.30
C ASP A 86 -4.48 0.69 0.87
N ILE A 87 -5.65 1.08 1.37
CA ILE A 87 -6.40 0.36 2.39
C ILE A 87 -7.89 0.40 2.05
N PHE A 88 -8.53 -0.78 2.03
CA PHE A 88 -9.95 -0.94 1.79
C PHE A 88 -10.62 -1.64 2.95
N TYR A 89 -11.82 -1.19 3.33
CA TYR A 89 -12.70 -1.93 4.22
C TYR A 89 -13.76 -2.67 3.40
N ASP A 90 -13.81 -3.99 3.55
CA ASP A 90 -14.83 -4.84 2.95
C ASP A 90 -15.99 -5.05 3.93
N LYS A 91 -17.06 -4.30 3.72
CA LYS A 91 -18.26 -4.39 4.54
C LYS A 91 -19.00 -5.72 4.43
N TYR A 92 -18.81 -6.46 3.33
CA TYR A 92 -19.49 -7.74 3.12
C TYR A 92 -18.82 -8.89 3.87
N ARG A 93 -17.48 -8.79 4.08
CA ARG A 93 -16.66 -9.79 4.77
C ARG A 93 -16.17 -9.29 6.12
N ASN A 94 -16.46 -8.02 6.44
CA ASN A 94 -16.05 -7.34 7.67
C ASN A 94 -14.55 -7.48 7.93
N CYS A 95 -13.76 -7.13 6.94
CA CYS A 95 -12.30 -7.22 6.96
C CYS A 95 -11.66 -6.05 6.22
N TYR A 96 -10.34 -5.91 6.36
CA TYR A 96 -9.57 -4.89 5.67
C TYR A 96 -8.55 -5.54 4.74
N TYR A 97 -8.37 -4.96 3.56
CA TYR A 97 -7.31 -5.28 2.62
C TYR A 97 -6.33 -4.13 2.58
N ILE A 98 -5.05 -4.42 2.81
CA ILE A 98 -3.97 -3.45 2.74
C ILE A 98 -3.03 -3.85 1.62
N PHE A 99 -2.90 -2.98 0.63
CA PHE A 99 -2.03 -3.21 -0.51
C PHE A 99 -0.63 -2.68 -0.22
N TYR A 100 0.35 -3.54 -0.32
CA TYR A 100 1.76 -3.22 -0.21
C TYR A 100 2.46 -3.35 -1.54
N MET A 101 3.20 -2.32 -1.93
CA MET A 101 4.21 -2.41 -2.96
C MET A 101 5.39 -3.20 -2.40
N LYS A 102 5.79 -4.26 -3.09
CA LYS A 102 6.99 -5.03 -2.78
C LYS A 102 8.24 -4.25 -3.21
N ARG A 103 9.24 -4.25 -2.36
CA ARG A 103 10.57 -3.78 -2.73
C ARG A 103 11.13 -4.59 -3.91
N ASN A 104 11.89 -3.92 -4.75
CA ASN A 104 12.69 -4.59 -5.76
C ASN A 104 14.02 -5.01 -5.13
N GLU A 105 14.28 -6.31 -5.06
CA GLU A 105 15.54 -6.84 -4.50
C GLU A 105 16.72 -6.66 -5.46
N ASN A 106 16.47 -6.40 -6.73
CA ASN A 106 17.49 -6.15 -7.75
C ASN A 106 17.18 -4.88 -8.56
N PRO A 107 17.33 -3.68 -7.97
CA PRO A 107 16.97 -2.42 -8.61
C PRO A 107 17.81 -2.10 -9.86
N ASP A 108 19.00 -2.67 -9.99
CA ASP A 108 19.88 -2.43 -11.15
C ASP A 108 19.44 -3.20 -12.41
N ALA A 109 18.52 -4.14 -12.28
CA ALA A 109 18.08 -5.02 -13.39
C ALA A 109 17.10 -4.33 -14.35
N GLY A 110 16.99 -2.98 -14.38
CA GLY A 110 15.88 -2.53 -15.09
C GLY A 110 15.85 -1.26 -15.89
N ARG A 111 15.64 -1.42 -17.18
CA ARG A 111 15.30 -0.37 -18.16
C ARG A 111 13.97 0.33 -17.91
N ASN A 112 13.16 -0.05 -16.87
CA ASN A 112 11.80 0.44 -16.64
C ASN A 112 11.54 0.86 -15.21
N LEU A 113 12.41 1.74 -14.68
CA LEU A 113 12.25 2.29 -13.34
C LEU A 113 10.87 2.95 -13.14
N PHE A 114 10.41 3.74 -14.12
CA PHE A 114 9.10 4.36 -14.10
C PHE A 114 7.95 3.34 -14.13
N LEU A 115 8.10 2.27 -14.92
CA LEU A 115 7.09 1.22 -14.99
C LEU A 115 6.95 0.51 -13.63
N LYS A 116 8.06 0.22 -12.97
CA LYS A 116 8.08 -0.40 -11.63
C LYS A 116 7.49 0.51 -10.54
N LEU A 117 7.59 1.83 -10.70
CA LEU A 117 6.94 2.76 -9.78
C LEU A 117 5.45 2.89 -10.05
N GLN A 118 5.06 2.86 -11.31
CA GLN A 118 3.68 3.00 -11.73
C GLN A 118 2.90 1.69 -11.53
N TYR A 119 3.54 0.55 -11.79
CA TYR A 119 2.97 -0.80 -11.68
C TYR A 119 3.90 -1.68 -10.84
N PRO A 120 4.00 -1.44 -9.54
CA PRO A 120 4.88 -2.23 -8.68
C PRO A 120 4.29 -3.62 -8.43
N ASP A 121 5.17 -4.58 -8.18
CA ASP A 121 4.76 -5.86 -7.63
C ASP A 121 4.14 -5.66 -6.26
N CYS A 122 3.06 -6.38 -5.97
CA CYS A 122 2.26 -6.14 -4.79
C CYS A 122 1.95 -7.42 -4.01
N PHE A 123 1.68 -7.24 -2.73
CA PHE A 123 0.96 -8.22 -1.94
C PHE A 123 -0.16 -7.54 -1.15
N ILE A 124 -1.12 -8.35 -0.72
CA ILE A 124 -2.27 -7.90 0.05
C ILE A 124 -2.20 -8.54 1.43
N LEU A 125 -2.20 -7.70 2.45
CA LEU A 125 -2.38 -8.11 3.83
C LEU A 125 -3.87 -8.04 4.16
N ILE A 126 -4.40 -9.08 4.78
CA ILE A 126 -5.80 -9.18 5.16
C ILE A 126 -5.88 -9.13 6.68
N LEU A 127 -6.67 -8.17 7.18
CA LEU A 127 -6.95 -8.01 8.60
C LEU A 127 -8.43 -8.24 8.88
N ASP A 128 -8.75 -8.79 10.06
CA ASP A 128 -10.14 -8.88 10.51
C ASP A 128 -10.70 -7.51 10.95
N LYS A 129 -11.96 -7.50 11.40
CA LYS A 129 -12.63 -6.27 11.88
C LYS A 129 -11.91 -5.61 13.06
N ASP A 130 -11.15 -6.37 13.85
CA ASP A 130 -10.39 -5.93 15.01
C ASP A 130 -8.93 -5.58 14.65
N LEU A 131 -8.62 -5.50 13.33
CA LEU A 131 -7.31 -5.20 12.75
C LEU A 131 -6.24 -6.25 13.06
N LYS A 132 -6.65 -7.49 13.32
CA LYS A 132 -5.73 -8.61 13.51
C LYS A 132 -5.42 -9.31 12.20
N HIS A 133 -4.21 -9.78 12.06
CA HIS A 133 -3.75 -10.50 10.88
C HIS A 133 -4.58 -11.77 10.63
N MET A 134 -5.11 -11.90 9.41
CA MET A 134 -5.82 -13.09 8.93
C MET A 134 -4.99 -13.86 7.90
N GLY A 135 -4.28 -13.16 7.04
CA GLY A 135 -3.51 -13.78 5.97
C GLY A 135 -2.85 -12.79 5.03
N GLU A 136 -2.11 -13.31 4.08
CA GLU A 136 -1.41 -12.54 3.05
C GLU A 136 -1.54 -13.23 1.70
N VAL A 137 -1.69 -12.44 0.64
CA VAL A 137 -1.75 -12.91 -0.75
C VAL A 137 -0.68 -12.17 -1.55
N PHE A 138 0.29 -12.91 -2.09
CA PHE A 138 1.26 -12.37 -3.02
C PHE A 138 0.68 -12.40 -4.43
N LEU A 139 0.58 -11.25 -5.06
CA LEU A 139 0.12 -11.15 -6.42
C LEU A 139 1.26 -11.51 -7.37
N PRO A 140 1.00 -12.27 -8.44
CA PRO A 140 1.99 -12.53 -9.46
C PRO A 140 2.57 -11.25 -10.05
N ASP A 141 3.89 -11.20 -10.17
CA ASP A 141 4.62 -10.08 -10.75
C ASP A 141 4.16 -9.82 -12.19
N ASN A 142 4.12 -8.55 -12.58
CA ASN A 142 3.75 -8.10 -13.93
C ASN A 142 2.35 -8.54 -14.42
N THR A 143 1.42 -8.78 -13.51
CA THR A 143 0.06 -9.24 -13.87
C THR A 143 -1.00 -8.21 -13.48
N TYR A 144 -0.91 -7.67 -12.28
CA TYR A 144 -1.96 -6.86 -11.70
C TYR A 144 -1.58 -5.38 -11.62
N SER A 145 -2.60 -4.54 -11.75
CA SER A 145 -2.55 -3.11 -11.43
C SER A 145 -3.44 -2.85 -10.20
N PHE A 146 -2.84 -2.62 -9.03
CA PHE A 146 -3.59 -2.32 -7.81
C PHE A 146 -4.33 -0.98 -7.87
N GLN A 147 -3.96 -0.08 -8.81
CA GLN A 147 -4.57 1.24 -8.95
C GLN A 147 -6.07 1.17 -9.25
N PHE A 148 -6.52 0.08 -9.86
CA PHE A 148 -7.91 -0.17 -10.18
C PHE A 148 -8.36 -1.41 -9.41
N SER A 149 -8.81 -1.16 -8.18
CA SER A 149 -9.36 -2.20 -7.32
C SER A 149 -10.66 -1.72 -6.71
N PHE A 150 -11.61 -2.63 -6.54
CA PHE A 150 -12.89 -2.31 -5.91
C PHE A 150 -13.50 -3.54 -5.24
N ILE A 151 -14.42 -3.29 -4.31
CA ILE A 151 -15.08 -4.33 -3.52
C ILE A 151 -16.53 -4.46 -3.94
N THR A 152 -16.98 -5.71 -4.08
CA THR A 152 -18.37 -6.09 -4.35
C THR A 152 -18.83 -7.14 -3.34
N PRO A 153 -20.14 -7.51 -3.33
CA PRO A 153 -20.59 -8.65 -2.54
C PRO A 153 -19.84 -9.96 -2.86
N ASP A 154 -19.36 -10.12 -4.10
CA ASP A 154 -18.64 -11.33 -4.52
C ASP A 154 -17.19 -11.35 -4.04
N GLY A 155 -16.55 -10.17 -3.87
CA GLY A 155 -15.17 -10.09 -3.38
C GLY A 155 -14.43 -8.81 -3.74
N LEU A 156 -13.13 -8.86 -3.56
CA LEU A 156 -12.18 -7.85 -3.98
C LEU A 156 -11.76 -8.11 -5.43
N TYR A 157 -12.06 -7.19 -6.32
CA TYR A 157 -11.64 -7.22 -7.71
C TYR A 157 -10.38 -6.37 -7.89
N ILE A 158 -9.40 -6.95 -8.58
CA ILE A 158 -8.13 -6.30 -8.89
C ILE A 158 -7.93 -6.32 -10.40
N SER A 159 -7.56 -5.19 -10.98
CA SER A 159 -7.30 -5.10 -12.42
C SER A 159 -6.10 -5.95 -12.83
N GLU A 160 -6.22 -6.66 -13.95
CA GLU A 160 -5.16 -7.41 -14.63
C GLU A 160 -4.42 -6.57 -15.68
N ASP A 161 -4.58 -5.24 -15.66
CA ASP A 161 -4.06 -4.33 -16.68
C ASP A 161 -2.62 -3.88 -16.42
N HIS A 162 -1.74 -4.82 -16.01
CA HIS A 162 -0.33 -4.54 -15.96
C HIS A 162 0.26 -4.53 -17.38
N PRO A 163 1.02 -3.50 -17.80
CA PRO A 163 1.53 -3.39 -19.18
C PRO A 163 2.43 -4.55 -19.63
N ASN A 164 3.02 -5.28 -18.70
CA ASN A 164 3.82 -6.49 -18.99
C ASN A 164 3.00 -7.78 -18.93
N ASN A 165 1.71 -7.72 -18.61
CA ASN A 165 0.84 -8.87 -18.66
C ASN A 165 0.71 -9.32 -20.13
N PRO A 166 1.03 -10.58 -20.50
CA PRO A 166 0.92 -11.06 -21.88
C PRO A 166 -0.51 -10.98 -22.42
N ASP A 167 -1.50 -10.94 -21.56
CA ASP A 167 -2.90 -10.80 -21.91
C ASP A 167 -3.40 -9.34 -21.87
N PHE A 168 -2.50 -8.36 -21.66
CA PHE A 168 -2.86 -6.96 -21.64
C PHE A 168 -3.47 -6.52 -22.97
N ASP A 169 -4.56 -5.77 -22.87
CA ASP A 169 -5.29 -5.23 -24.01
C ASP A 169 -5.76 -3.80 -23.65
N GLU A 170 -5.25 -2.81 -24.36
CA GLU A 170 -5.53 -1.40 -24.05
C GLU A 170 -6.98 -0.97 -24.32
N ASP A 171 -7.74 -1.77 -25.08
CA ASP A 171 -9.15 -1.52 -25.37
C ASP A 171 -10.09 -2.08 -24.28
N PHE A 172 -9.61 -2.95 -23.39
CA PHE A 172 -10.43 -3.64 -22.39
C PHE A 172 -9.80 -3.63 -21.01
N MET A 173 -10.55 -3.21 -20.01
CA MET A 173 -10.17 -3.31 -18.61
C MET A 173 -10.65 -4.64 -18.03
N ARG A 174 -9.73 -5.49 -17.59
CA ARG A 174 -10.03 -6.80 -17.02
C ARG A 174 -9.82 -6.79 -15.52
N PHE A 175 -10.68 -7.53 -14.82
CA PHE A 175 -10.58 -7.68 -13.37
C PHE A 175 -10.64 -9.14 -12.99
N ARG A 176 -9.88 -9.51 -11.98
CA ARG A 176 -9.96 -10.82 -11.33
C ARG A 176 -10.46 -10.65 -9.90
N LEU A 177 -11.31 -11.61 -9.52
CA LEU A 177 -11.80 -11.81 -8.16
C LEU A 177 -10.76 -12.58 -7.33
#